data_5b364f415919206cbd13d077e6e50cb5
#
_entry.id   5b364f415919206cbd13d077e6e50cb5
#
_cell.length_a   1.000
_cell.length_b   1.000
_cell.length_c   1.000
_cell.angle_alpha   90.00
_cell.angle_beta   90.00
_cell.angle_gamma   90.00
#
_symmetry.space_group_name_H-M   'P 1'
#
loop_
_entity.id
_entity.type
_entity.pdbx_description
1 polymer ?
#
loop_
_entity_poly.entity_id
_entity_poly.type
_entity_poly.pdbx_seq_one_letter_code
_entity_poly.pdbx_strand_id
1 'polypeptide(L)'
;SMIENLKQSGVYVLHGDKDTTVPVEQVRAMRGVLAGFHPNFCYYEYPGGEHWYGNHSVDWNPIFEFFARQTIPQNKEVRDIDFTTASPVISASDYWVKVEQQTTPYLFSRVEAQIKGDTIEIKPQNVALLTLDLPSLALASDATLRIENSLLTLLGNKIAHLVRDENGAWNTVSAIDSTQKYAERQGGFKEAFDNNVVLVYATGGSRQENQWWLDKARFDAESFYYKGNGSLDVVADRDFTLEKYKNRNVVVYGNADNNSAWNKLLATQDIQVHNGVIDFAGEKMEGKDLGAYFVAPRPDSRTAMVGVVSGSGLQGARATWANNYISGITGAPEYMIFGVDMLRDGLRSVRKAGFLDNSWRVVR
;
A
#
# COMPACT_ATOMS: atom_id res chain seq x y z
N SER A 1 9.67 -11.59 -10.22
CA SER A 1 8.46 -11.51 -11.05
C SER A 1 7.27 -11.90 -10.19
N MET A 2 6.09 -11.36 -10.49
CA MET A 2 4.82 -11.75 -9.81
C MET A 2 3.98 -12.69 -10.69
N ILE A 3 4.53 -13.18 -11.79
CA ILE A 3 3.78 -14.00 -12.74
C ILE A 3 3.43 -15.38 -12.15
N GLU A 4 4.22 -15.84 -11.20
CA GLU A 4 4.02 -17.11 -10.49
C GLU A 4 2.70 -17.08 -9.67
N ASN A 5 2.23 -15.90 -9.26
CA ASN A 5 0.93 -15.74 -8.60
C ASN A 5 -0.26 -16.20 -9.46
N LEU A 6 -0.07 -16.32 -10.78
CA LEU A 6 -1.11 -16.82 -11.69
C LEU A 6 -1.23 -18.35 -11.70
N LYS A 7 -0.34 -19.09 -11.02
CA LYS A 7 -0.21 -20.56 -11.08
C LYS A 7 -1.54 -21.30 -10.88
N GLN A 8 -2.42 -20.78 -10.02
CA GLN A 8 -3.69 -21.42 -9.66
C GLN A 8 -4.87 -20.96 -10.53
N SER A 9 -4.67 -20.00 -11.42
CA SER A 9 -5.71 -19.38 -12.24
C SER A 9 -5.58 -19.77 -13.70
N GLY A 10 -6.68 -19.97 -14.43
CA GLY A 10 -6.63 -20.08 -15.88
C GLY A 10 -6.23 -18.75 -16.52
N VAL A 11 -5.27 -18.76 -17.43
CA VAL A 11 -4.77 -17.56 -18.11
C VAL A 11 -5.08 -17.64 -19.61
N TYR A 12 -5.77 -16.62 -20.16
CA TYR A 12 -5.95 -16.47 -21.59
C TYR A 12 -5.25 -15.21 -22.05
N VAL A 13 -4.36 -15.33 -23.04
CA VAL A 13 -3.63 -14.23 -23.65
C VAL A 13 -4.10 -14.05 -25.08
N LEU A 14 -4.69 -12.88 -25.38
CA LEU A 14 -5.08 -12.46 -26.72
C LEU A 14 -4.34 -11.18 -27.09
N HIS A 15 -3.65 -11.15 -28.23
CA HIS A 15 -2.88 -10.00 -28.66
C HIS A 15 -2.88 -9.84 -30.19
N GLY A 16 -2.87 -8.60 -30.69
CA GLY A 16 -2.73 -8.32 -32.11
C GLY A 16 -1.29 -8.50 -32.60
N ASP A 17 -1.08 -9.24 -33.67
CA ASP A 17 0.27 -9.53 -34.20
C ASP A 17 0.97 -8.31 -34.87
N LYS A 18 0.21 -7.23 -35.12
CA LYS A 18 0.72 -5.95 -35.63
C LYS A 18 0.61 -4.79 -34.66
N ASP A 19 0.47 -5.08 -33.35
CA ASP A 19 0.43 -4.06 -32.32
C ASP A 19 1.78 -3.33 -32.24
N THR A 20 1.77 -2.03 -32.56
CA THR A 20 2.94 -1.14 -32.54
C THR A 20 3.00 -0.34 -31.24
N THR A 21 1.92 -0.31 -30.42
CA THR A 21 1.86 0.38 -29.14
C THR A 21 2.43 -0.51 -28.03
N VAL A 22 1.99 -1.77 -27.98
CA VAL A 22 2.57 -2.82 -27.15
C VAL A 22 3.10 -3.91 -28.08
N PRO A 23 4.40 -3.91 -28.41
CA PRO A 23 4.96 -4.85 -29.38
C PRO A 23 4.69 -6.30 -29.01
N VAL A 24 4.29 -7.11 -30.00
CA VAL A 24 3.92 -8.53 -29.84
C VAL A 24 5.05 -9.38 -29.24
N GLU A 25 6.30 -8.95 -29.38
CA GLU A 25 7.48 -9.60 -28.81
C GLU A 25 7.41 -9.68 -27.27
N GLN A 26 6.79 -8.69 -26.61
CA GLN A 26 6.61 -8.68 -25.17
C GLN A 26 5.68 -9.81 -24.73
N VAL A 27 4.60 -10.01 -25.45
CA VAL A 27 3.61 -11.07 -25.15
C VAL A 27 4.16 -12.45 -25.52
N ARG A 28 4.97 -12.56 -26.58
CA ARG A 28 5.70 -13.78 -26.94
C ARG A 28 6.72 -14.18 -25.88
N ALA A 29 7.44 -13.19 -25.31
CA ALA A 29 8.33 -13.44 -24.18
C ALA A 29 7.54 -13.94 -22.96
N MET A 30 6.38 -13.31 -22.64
CA MET A 30 5.51 -13.75 -21.56
C MET A 30 4.97 -15.17 -21.78
N ARG A 31 4.59 -15.53 -23.00
CA ARG A 31 4.22 -16.91 -23.35
C ARG A 31 5.34 -17.90 -23.02
N GLY A 32 6.59 -17.54 -23.33
CA GLY A 32 7.75 -18.36 -23.00
C GLY A 32 7.90 -18.60 -21.50
N VAL A 33 7.66 -17.57 -20.69
CA VAL A 33 7.71 -17.68 -19.22
C VAL A 33 6.56 -18.56 -18.71
N LEU A 34 5.31 -18.33 -19.15
CA LEU A 34 4.15 -19.14 -18.76
C LEU A 34 4.33 -20.61 -19.12
N ALA A 35 4.86 -20.90 -20.31
CA ALA A 35 5.11 -22.27 -20.78
C ALA A 35 6.08 -23.05 -19.89
N GLY A 36 6.93 -22.35 -19.11
CA GLY A 36 7.89 -22.97 -18.20
C GLY A 36 7.26 -23.53 -16.91
N PHE A 37 6.10 -23.05 -16.50
CA PHE A 37 5.52 -23.46 -15.20
C PHE A 37 3.99 -23.58 -15.19
N HIS A 38 3.25 -22.88 -16.07
CA HIS A 38 1.81 -22.74 -15.99
C HIS A 38 1.07 -23.87 -16.71
N PRO A 39 0.28 -24.72 -16.03
CA PRO A 39 -0.34 -25.89 -16.65
C PRO A 39 -1.61 -25.56 -17.46
N ASN A 40 -2.21 -24.38 -17.26
CA ASN A 40 -3.54 -24.03 -17.77
C ASN A 40 -3.54 -22.61 -18.35
N PHE A 41 -2.91 -22.44 -19.51
CA PHE A 41 -2.98 -21.17 -20.25
C PHE A 41 -3.23 -21.38 -21.72
N CYS A 42 -3.92 -20.39 -22.33
CA CYS A 42 -4.15 -20.28 -23.77
C CYS A 42 -3.48 -19.03 -24.31
N TYR A 43 -2.93 -19.11 -25.50
CA TYR A 43 -2.28 -18.00 -26.16
C TYR A 43 -2.75 -17.92 -27.63
N TYR A 44 -3.21 -16.74 -28.05
CA TYR A 44 -3.63 -16.50 -29.42
C TYR A 44 -3.17 -15.13 -29.91
N GLU A 45 -2.49 -15.09 -31.06
CA GLU A 45 -2.17 -13.86 -31.79
C GLU A 45 -3.25 -13.64 -32.86
N TYR A 46 -3.94 -12.48 -32.80
CA TYR A 46 -4.94 -12.11 -33.78
C TYR A 46 -4.26 -11.64 -35.06
N PRO A 47 -4.44 -12.31 -36.23
CA PRO A 47 -3.75 -11.96 -37.46
C PRO A 47 -4.14 -10.58 -37.96
N GLY A 48 -3.14 -9.72 -38.20
CA GLY A 48 -3.34 -8.34 -38.66
C GLY A 48 -3.88 -7.39 -37.59
N GLY A 49 -4.06 -7.84 -36.33
CA GLY A 49 -4.54 -7.00 -35.24
C GLY A 49 -3.50 -5.98 -34.83
N GLU A 50 -3.89 -4.71 -34.75
CA GLU A 50 -3.12 -3.62 -34.17
C GLU A 50 -3.42 -3.53 -32.63
N HIS A 51 -3.12 -2.41 -31.97
CA HIS A 51 -3.44 -2.19 -30.54
C HIS A 51 -4.94 -2.25 -30.27
N TRP A 52 -5.76 -1.82 -31.21
CA TRP A 52 -7.21 -1.91 -31.19
C TRP A 52 -7.70 -2.48 -32.53
N TYR A 53 -8.26 -3.68 -32.51
CA TYR A 53 -8.76 -4.37 -33.71
C TYR A 53 -10.29 -4.61 -33.63
N GLY A 54 -11.01 -3.59 -33.19
CA GLY A 54 -12.45 -3.56 -33.15
C GLY A 54 -13.03 -4.47 -32.04
N ASN A 55 -14.23 -4.99 -32.27
CA ASN A 55 -14.92 -5.79 -31.26
C ASN A 55 -14.17 -7.09 -30.89
N HIS A 56 -13.35 -7.62 -31.76
CA HIS A 56 -12.55 -8.83 -31.47
C HIS A 56 -11.55 -8.66 -30.34
N SER A 57 -11.16 -7.42 -30.03
CA SER A 57 -10.28 -7.14 -28.87
C SER A 57 -11.00 -7.25 -27.53
N VAL A 58 -12.33 -7.23 -27.49
CA VAL A 58 -13.14 -7.26 -26.26
C VAL A 58 -14.24 -8.33 -26.28
N ASP A 59 -14.73 -8.74 -27.47
CA ASP A 59 -15.80 -9.73 -27.67
C ASP A 59 -15.25 -10.92 -28.45
N TRP A 60 -14.27 -11.61 -27.86
CA TRP A 60 -13.60 -12.78 -28.41
C TRP A 60 -14.18 -14.05 -27.77
N ASN A 61 -15.13 -14.71 -28.44
CA ASN A 61 -15.86 -15.86 -27.92
C ASN A 61 -14.95 -16.95 -27.28
N PRO A 62 -13.79 -17.32 -27.84
CA PRO A 62 -12.90 -18.32 -27.23
C PRO A 62 -12.41 -17.97 -25.81
N ILE A 63 -12.32 -16.68 -25.43
CA ILE A 63 -12.01 -16.28 -24.03
C ILE A 63 -13.16 -16.70 -23.12
N PHE A 64 -14.40 -16.40 -23.50
CA PHE A 64 -15.57 -16.73 -22.67
C PHE A 64 -15.76 -18.25 -22.54
N GLU A 65 -15.54 -19.00 -23.62
CA GLU A 65 -15.55 -20.47 -23.59
C GLU A 65 -14.43 -21.04 -22.71
N PHE A 66 -13.25 -20.41 -22.70
CA PHE A 66 -12.15 -20.77 -21.83
C PHE A 66 -12.53 -20.52 -20.36
N PHE A 67 -13.02 -19.32 -20.03
CA PHE A 67 -13.40 -18.95 -18.66
C PHE A 67 -14.58 -19.76 -18.14
N ALA A 68 -15.55 -20.12 -18.98
CA ALA A 68 -16.67 -20.96 -18.57
C ALA A 68 -16.27 -22.35 -18.04
N ARG A 69 -15.04 -22.79 -18.32
CA ARG A 69 -14.48 -24.06 -17.85
C ARG A 69 -13.54 -23.90 -16.65
N GLN A 70 -13.32 -22.66 -16.19
CA GLN A 70 -12.44 -22.39 -15.05
C GLN A 70 -13.25 -22.34 -13.75
N THR A 71 -12.62 -22.78 -12.67
CA THR A 71 -13.09 -22.62 -11.31
C THR A 71 -11.94 -22.17 -10.45
N ILE A 72 -12.21 -21.27 -9.51
CA ILE A 72 -11.23 -20.86 -8.51
C ILE A 72 -11.14 -21.97 -7.47
N PRO A 73 -9.98 -22.59 -7.24
CA PRO A 73 -9.82 -23.63 -6.22
C PRO A 73 -10.17 -23.09 -4.83
N GLN A 74 -10.66 -23.95 -3.96
CA GLN A 74 -10.82 -23.63 -2.55
C GLN A 74 -9.45 -23.71 -1.83
N ASN A 75 -9.26 -22.99 -0.73
CA ASN A 75 -8.00 -23.00 0.04
C ASN A 75 -7.51 -24.42 0.36
N LYS A 76 -8.42 -25.33 0.75
CA LYS A 76 -8.09 -26.73 1.06
C LYS A 76 -7.55 -27.54 -0.12
N GLU A 77 -7.79 -27.10 -1.35
CA GLU A 77 -7.34 -27.75 -2.59
C GLU A 77 -5.96 -27.25 -3.02
N VAL A 78 -5.54 -26.06 -2.55
CA VAL A 78 -4.25 -25.45 -2.88
C VAL A 78 -3.19 -25.88 -1.86
N ARG A 79 -2.32 -26.80 -2.27
CA ARG A 79 -1.29 -27.38 -1.40
C ARG A 79 0.12 -26.80 -1.66
N ASP A 80 0.25 -26.01 -2.71
CA ASP A 80 1.52 -25.45 -3.17
C ASP A 80 1.28 -24.01 -3.59
N ILE A 81 1.95 -23.08 -2.90
CA ILE A 81 1.87 -21.63 -3.12
C ILE A 81 3.26 -21.12 -3.47
N ASP A 82 3.34 -20.26 -4.47
CA ASP A 82 4.50 -19.45 -4.82
C ASP A 82 4.02 -18.01 -5.03
N PHE A 83 3.93 -17.28 -3.94
CA PHE A 83 3.34 -15.96 -3.88
C PHE A 83 4.41 -14.88 -3.77
N THR A 84 4.33 -13.88 -4.64
CA THR A 84 5.20 -12.70 -4.62
C THR A 84 4.37 -11.43 -4.54
N THR A 85 4.70 -10.52 -3.63
CA THR A 85 4.08 -9.21 -3.53
C THR A 85 5.13 -8.10 -3.44
N ALA A 86 4.87 -6.98 -4.14
CA ALA A 86 5.66 -5.76 -4.00
C ALA A 86 5.19 -4.91 -2.82
N SER A 87 3.90 -5.00 -2.46
CA SER A 87 3.29 -4.22 -1.39
C SER A 87 2.07 -4.95 -0.81
N PRO A 88 2.11 -5.37 0.47
CA PRO A 88 0.97 -6.03 1.10
C PRO A 88 -0.30 -5.19 1.17
N VAL A 89 -0.22 -3.86 1.15
CA VAL A 89 -1.43 -3.01 1.11
C VAL A 89 -2.23 -3.18 -0.19
N ILE A 90 -1.57 -3.58 -1.28
CA ILE A 90 -2.21 -3.78 -2.58
C ILE A 90 -2.58 -5.25 -2.79
N SER A 91 -1.66 -6.16 -2.46
CA SER A 91 -1.84 -7.60 -2.63
C SER A 91 -1.12 -8.33 -1.50
N ALA A 92 -1.85 -8.63 -0.43
CA ALA A 92 -1.27 -9.25 0.76
C ALA A 92 -1.26 -10.76 0.69
N SER A 93 -2.24 -11.41 0.02
CA SER A 93 -2.52 -12.82 0.22
C SER A 93 -2.63 -13.60 -1.09
N ASP A 94 -2.27 -14.86 -0.97
CA ASP A 94 -2.58 -15.90 -1.94
C ASP A 94 -3.13 -17.11 -1.18
N TYR A 95 -4.41 -17.43 -1.40
CA TYR A 95 -5.15 -18.47 -0.70
C TYR A 95 -5.02 -18.37 0.84
N TRP A 96 -4.39 -19.34 1.47
CA TRP A 96 -4.27 -19.47 2.93
C TRP A 96 -3.03 -18.77 3.51
N VAL A 97 -2.23 -18.13 2.69
CA VAL A 97 -1.02 -17.37 3.09
C VAL A 97 -1.28 -15.87 2.95
N LYS A 98 -0.94 -15.08 3.98
CA LYS A 98 -1.02 -13.62 3.95
C LYS A 98 0.26 -13.01 4.49
N VAL A 99 0.97 -12.23 3.68
CA VAL A 99 2.10 -11.40 4.10
C VAL A 99 1.55 -10.15 4.78
N GLU A 100 1.80 -10.00 6.07
CA GLU A 100 1.35 -8.84 6.85
C GLU A 100 2.39 -7.72 6.87
N GLN A 101 3.68 -8.09 7.02
CA GLN A 101 4.78 -7.13 7.03
C GLN A 101 5.92 -7.59 6.15
N GLN A 102 6.51 -6.66 5.43
CA GLN A 102 7.81 -6.83 4.77
C GLN A 102 8.94 -6.48 5.76
N THR A 103 10.07 -7.17 5.68
CA THR A 103 11.28 -6.77 6.43
C THR A 103 11.80 -5.42 5.92
N THR A 104 11.85 -5.26 4.60
CA THR A 104 12.22 -4.01 3.93
C THR A 104 11.06 -3.60 3.04
N PRO A 105 10.40 -2.46 3.30
CA PRO A 105 9.27 -1.97 2.50
C PRO A 105 9.62 -1.82 1.02
N TYR A 106 8.67 -2.14 0.16
CA TYR A 106 8.74 -2.00 -1.31
C TYR A 106 9.82 -2.81 -2.04
N LEU A 107 10.56 -3.67 -1.35
CA LEU A 107 11.24 -4.79 -1.97
C LEU A 107 10.27 -5.97 -2.09
N PHE A 108 10.42 -6.77 -3.14
CA PHE A 108 9.56 -7.93 -3.29
C PHE A 108 9.65 -8.87 -2.08
N SER A 109 8.47 -9.23 -1.54
CA SER A 109 8.35 -10.36 -0.63
C SER A 109 7.89 -11.58 -1.41
N ARG A 110 8.45 -12.75 -1.12
CA ARG A 110 8.04 -14.03 -1.71
C ARG A 110 7.82 -15.05 -0.62
N VAL A 111 6.79 -15.86 -0.77
CA VAL A 111 6.48 -16.97 0.10
C VAL A 111 6.28 -18.22 -0.76
N GLU A 112 7.20 -19.16 -0.67
CA GLU A 112 6.99 -20.51 -1.17
C GLU A 112 6.46 -21.35 -0.02
N ALA A 113 5.27 -21.95 -0.17
CA ALA A 113 4.64 -22.74 0.88
C ALA A 113 4.10 -24.04 0.32
N GLN A 114 4.33 -25.15 1.04
CA GLN A 114 3.89 -26.48 0.63
C GLN A 114 3.32 -27.26 1.81
N ILE A 115 2.20 -27.97 1.59
CA ILE A 115 1.57 -28.86 2.56
C ILE A 115 1.83 -30.32 2.18
N LYS A 116 2.51 -31.06 3.07
CA LYS A 116 2.83 -32.49 2.94
C LYS A 116 2.28 -33.25 4.15
N GLY A 117 1.15 -33.92 3.98
CA GLY A 117 0.45 -34.51 5.13
C GLY A 117 0.05 -33.43 6.13
N ASP A 118 0.49 -33.54 7.38
CA ASP A 118 0.27 -32.58 8.46
C ASP A 118 1.43 -31.57 8.61
N THR A 119 2.39 -31.58 7.68
CA THR A 119 3.53 -30.66 7.71
C THR A 119 3.34 -29.55 6.68
N ILE A 120 3.50 -28.31 7.14
CA ILE A 120 3.55 -27.09 6.32
C ILE A 120 5.00 -26.64 6.24
N GLU A 121 5.55 -26.57 5.05
CA GLU A 121 6.90 -26.07 4.80
C GLU A 121 6.81 -24.67 4.18
N ILE A 122 7.50 -23.67 4.74
CA ILE A 122 7.48 -22.29 4.25
C ILE A 122 8.91 -21.76 4.09
N LYS A 123 9.16 -21.13 2.94
CA LYS A 123 10.39 -20.39 2.63
C LYS A 123 10.06 -18.93 2.35
N PRO A 124 10.12 -18.06 3.37
CA PRO A 124 9.82 -16.64 3.21
C PRO A 124 11.07 -15.88 2.75
N GLN A 125 10.87 -14.85 1.93
CA GLN A 125 11.89 -13.86 1.56
C GLN A 125 11.33 -12.48 1.80
N ASN A 126 12.07 -11.62 2.49
CA ASN A 126 11.67 -10.26 2.83
C ASN A 126 10.31 -10.19 3.56
N VAL A 127 10.04 -11.11 4.49
CA VAL A 127 8.82 -11.18 5.30
C VAL A 127 9.18 -11.10 6.78
N ALA A 128 8.52 -10.20 7.52
CA ALA A 128 8.68 -10.04 8.96
C ALA A 128 7.48 -10.59 9.74
N LEU A 129 6.27 -10.52 9.16
CA LEU A 129 5.04 -11.03 9.77
C LEU A 129 4.20 -11.74 8.71
N LEU A 130 3.76 -12.95 9.02
CA LEU A 130 2.97 -13.81 8.14
C LEU A 130 1.73 -14.30 8.88
N THR A 131 0.60 -14.38 8.19
CA THR A 131 -0.62 -15.00 8.67
C THR A 131 -0.96 -16.24 7.85
N LEU A 132 -1.33 -17.34 8.50
CA LEU A 132 -1.81 -18.57 7.88
C LEU A 132 -3.27 -18.82 8.27
N ASP A 133 -4.14 -18.97 7.29
CA ASP A 133 -5.56 -19.33 7.48
C ASP A 133 -5.70 -20.86 7.53
N LEU A 134 -5.31 -21.47 8.64
CA LEU A 134 -5.37 -22.93 8.81
C LEU A 134 -6.80 -23.48 8.85
N PRO A 135 -7.82 -22.78 9.42
CA PRO A 135 -9.21 -23.23 9.35
C PRO A 135 -9.68 -23.53 7.93
N SER A 136 -9.27 -22.73 6.96
CA SER A 136 -9.68 -22.92 5.56
C SER A 136 -9.06 -24.14 4.88
N LEU A 137 -8.01 -24.72 5.47
CA LEU A 137 -7.34 -25.93 4.98
C LEU A 137 -8.05 -27.22 5.37
N ALA A 138 -8.97 -27.17 6.33
CA ALA A 138 -9.67 -28.33 6.87
C ALA A 138 -8.73 -29.48 7.28
N LEU A 139 -7.64 -29.16 7.98
CA LEU A 139 -6.66 -30.14 8.46
C LEU A 139 -7.32 -31.08 9.49
N ALA A 140 -6.96 -32.35 9.46
CA ALA A 140 -7.48 -33.37 10.38
C ALA A 140 -6.94 -33.26 11.80
N SER A 141 -5.77 -32.62 11.96
CA SER A 141 -5.04 -32.47 13.23
C SER A 141 -4.29 -31.14 13.27
N ASP A 142 -3.57 -30.90 14.37
CA ASP A 142 -2.60 -29.82 14.46
C ASP A 142 -1.47 -30.03 13.44
N ALA A 143 -0.95 -28.92 12.90
CA ALA A 143 0.05 -28.92 11.87
C ALA A 143 1.45 -28.70 12.45
N THR A 144 2.44 -29.40 11.90
CA THR A 144 3.84 -29.06 12.09
C THR A 144 4.27 -28.04 11.05
N LEU A 145 4.72 -26.86 11.48
CA LEU A 145 5.27 -25.84 10.60
C LEU A 145 6.80 -25.90 10.61
N ARG A 146 7.37 -25.99 9.43
CA ARG A 146 8.82 -25.79 9.17
C ARG A 146 8.99 -24.46 8.41
N ILE A 147 9.61 -23.49 9.04
CA ILE A 147 9.85 -22.18 8.45
C ILE A 147 11.29 -21.74 8.75
N GLU A 148 12.12 -21.65 7.71
CA GLU A 148 13.57 -21.44 7.85
C GLU A 148 14.17 -22.43 8.87
N ASN A 149 14.78 -21.94 9.95
CA ASN A 149 15.39 -22.74 11.02
C ASN A 149 14.43 -23.04 12.19
N SER A 150 13.15 -22.66 12.07
CA SER A 150 12.16 -22.81 13.14
C SER A 150 11.24 -24.01 12.89
N LEU A 151 10.90 -24.72 13.96
CA LEU A 151 9.92 -25.80 13.97
C LEU A 151 8.84 -25.49 15.01
N LEU A 152 7.60 -25.33 14.56
CA LEU A 152 6.48 -24.92 15.39
C LEU A 152 5.33 -25.92 15.27
N THR A 153 4.52 -26.05 16.33
CA THR A 153 3.24 -26.76 16.28
C THR A 153 2.11 -25.72 16.22
N LEU A 154 1.27 -25.81 15.20
CA LEU A 154 0.15 -24.91 14.95
C LEU A 154 -1.17 -25.64 15.16
N LEU A 155 -2.12 -24.98 15.87
CA LEU A 155 -3.48 -25.50 16.01
C LEU A 155 -4.20 -25.42 14.67
N GLY A 156 -4.58 -26.56 14.09
CA GLY A 156 -5.14 -26.65 12.74
C GLY A 156 -6.50 -25.96 12.56
N ASN A 157 -7.19 -25.62 13.63
CA ASN A 157 -8.47 -24.93 13.62
C ASN A 157 -8.39 -23.42 13.93
N LYS A 158 -7.19 -22.84 13.97
CA LYS A 158 -6.97 -21.42 14.29
C LYS A 158 -6.15 -20.73 13.24
N ILE A 159 -6.39 -19.43 13.06
CA ILE A 159 -5.50 -18.56 12.30
C ILE A 159 -4.19 -18.45 13.09
N ALA A 160 -3.06 -18.65 12.40
CA ALA A 160 -1.74 -18.52 12.99
C ALA A 160 -1.06 -17.24 12.50
N HIS A 161 -0.64 -16.39 13.43
CA HIS A 161 0.21 -15.24 13.15
C HIS A 161 1.64 -15.57 13.54
N LEU A 162 2.57 -15.38 12.61
CA LEU A 162 3.97 -15.75 12.72
C LEU A 162 4.84 -14.51 12.59
N VAL A 163 5.61 -14.20 13.61
CA VAL A 163 6.55 -13.07 13.62
C VAL A 163 7.98 -13.56 13.61
N ARG A 164 8.82 -12.91 12.83
CA ARG A 164 10.26 -13.13 12.80
C ARG A 164 10.92 -12.20 13.80
N ASP A 165 11.63 -12.76 14.77
CA ASP A 165 12.36 -11.97 15.77
C ASP A 165 13.70 -11.42 15.23
N GLU A 166 14.38 -10.63 16.05
CA GLU A 166 15.67 -9.99 15.71
C GLU A 166 16.80 -11.02 15.46
N ASN A 167 16.68 -12.21 16.01
CA ASN A 167 17.63 -13.32 15.82
C ASN A 167 17.32 -14.16 14.58
N GLY A 168 16.22 -13.83 13.87
CA GLY A 168 15.76 -14.54 12.70
C GLY A 168 14.91 -15.78 12.99
N ALA A 169 14.56 -16.05 14.24
CA ALA A 169 13.68 -17.15 14.60
C ALA A 169 12.21 -16.75 14.43
N TRP A 170 11.39 -17.71 14.00
CA TRP A 170 9.95 -17.53 13.86
C TRP A 170 9.21 -17.98 15.10
N ASN A 171 8.25 -17.20 15.54
CA ASN A 171 7.43 -17.43 16.73
C ASN A 171 5.97 -17.17 16.42
N THR A 172 5.06 -17.87 17.12
CA THR A 172 3.62 -17.58 17.04
C THR A 172 3.25 -16.44 17.98
N VAL A 173 2.33 -15.56 17.55
CA VAL A 173 1.74 -14.52 18.37
C VAL A 173 0.21 -14.67 18.36
N SER A 174 -0.44 -14.27 19.46
CA SER A 174 -1.89 -14.41 19.62
C SER A 174 -2.69 -13.40 18.80
N ALA A 175 -2.07 -12.28 18.44
CA ALA A 175 -2.67 -11.21 17.64
C ALA A 175 -1.58 -10.35 17.00
N ILE A 176 -1.92 -9.71 15.89
CA ILE A 176 -1.08 -8.71 15.24
C ILE A 176 -1.03 -7.45 16.11
N ASP A 177 0.19 -6.95 16.34
CA ASP A 177 0.38 -5.66 17.00
C ASP A 177 -0.09 -4.52 16.09
N SER A 178 -1.27 -4.00 16.39
CA SER A 178 -1.87 -2.92 15.62
C SER A 178 -1.20 -1.55 15.80
N THR A 179 -0.18 -1.42 16.62
CA THR A 179 0.64 -0.20 16.70
C THR A 179 1.68 -0.14 15.59
N GLN A 180 2.02 -1.29 15.02
CA GLN A 180 2.95 -1.42 13.90
C GLN A 180 2.23 -1.41 12.54
N LYS A 181 3.03 -1.44 11.47
CA LYS A 181 2.52 -1.67 10.11
C LYS A 181 2.05 -3.10 9.96
N TYR A 182 1.00 -3.31 9.19
CA TYR A 182 0.53 -4.61 8.72
C TYR A 182 -0.30 -4.42 7.46
N ALA A 183 -0.75 -5.48 6.80
CA ALA A 183 -1.36 -5.41 5.47
C ALA A 183 -2.50 -4.41 5.34
N GLU A 184 -3.32 -4.21 6.39
CA GLU A 184 -4.45 -3.30 6.38
C GLU A 184 -4.10 -1.86 6.80
N ARG A 185 -2.85 -1.61 7.26
CA ARG A 185 -2.39 -0.29 7.69
C ARG A 185 -0.90 -0.09 7.42
N GLN A 186 -0.60 0.24 6.21
CA GLN A 186 0.71 0.63 5.69
C GLN A 186 0.53 1.31 4.33
N GLY A 187 1.62 1.66 3.68
CA GLY A 187 1.60 2.19 2.31
C GLY A 187 2.05 3.64 2.23
N GLY A 188 2.14 4.16 1.02
CA GLY A 188 2.58 5.51 0.74
C GLY A 188 1.53 6.56 1.10
N PHE A 189 1.82 7.82 0.75
CA PHE A 189 0.95 8.95 1.09
C PHE A 189 -0.47 8.83 0.52
N LYS A 190 -0.64 8.14 -0.61
CA LYS A 190 -1.92 7.93 -1.27
C LYS A 190 -2.93 7.20 -0.38
N GLU A 191 -2.48 6.24 0.42
CA GLU A 191 -3.34 5.42 1.28
C GLU A 191 -4.00 6.24 2.41
N ALA A 192 -3.49 7.45 2.71
CA ALA A 192 -4.17 8.37 3.61
C ALA A 192 -5.54 8.85 3.09
N PHE A 193 -5.79 8.76 1.77
CA PHE A 193 -7.05 9.14 1.14
C PHE A 193 -8.07 7.99 1.04
N ASP A 194 -7.73 6.82 1.54
CA ASP A 194 -8.65 5.68 1.66
C ASP A 194 -9.50 5.76 2.94
N ASN A 195 -10.30 4.74 3.21
CA ASN A 195 -11.04 4.54 4.46
C ASN A 195 -11.92 5.72 4.86
N ASN A 196 -12.73 6.23 3.91
CA ASN A 196 -13.71 7.29 4.16
C ASN A 196 -13.07 8.53 4.81
N VAL A 197 -12.00 9.03 4.23
CA VAL A 197 -11.14 10.09 4.76
C VAL A 197 -11.89 11.40 5.05
N VAL A 198 -11.41 12.15 6.07
CA VAL A 198 -11.81 13.53 6.37
C VAL A 198 -10.59 14.45 6.22
N LEU A 199 -10.79 15.61 5.57
CA LEU A 199 -9.77 16.63 5.37
C LEU A 199 -9.91 17.72 6.44
N VAL A 200 -8.87 17.90 7.28
CA VAL A 200 -8.91 18.81 8.44
C VAL A 200 -7.94 19.96 8.22
N TYR A 201 -8.48 21.14 7.89
CA TYR A 201 -7.68 22.32 7.60
C TYR A 201 -7.45 23.21 8.82
N ALA A 202 -6.29 23.86 8.88
CA ALA A 202 -5.87 24.74 9.95
C ALA A 202 -6.66 26.06 10.00
N THR A 203 -6.97 26.54 11.21
CA THR A 203 -7.61 27.84 11.47
C THR A 203 -6.84 28.71 12.46
N GLY A 204 -5.72 28.22 13.03
CA GLY A 204 -4.93 28.91 14.04
C GLY A 204 -3.78 29.79 13.51
N GLY A 205 -3.58 29.86 12.20
CA GLY A 205 -2.55 30.67 11.58
C GLY A 205 -3.01 32.10 11.23
N SER A 206 -2.20 32.81 10.46
CA SER A 206 -2.60 34.09 9.86
C SER A 206 -3.79 33.93 8.92
N ARG A 207 -4.50 35.03 8.62
CA ARG A 207 -5.63 35.02 7.69
C ARG A 207 -5.26 34.42 6.33
N GLN A 208 -4.05 34.70 5.83
CA GLN A 208 -3.58 34.20 4.54
C GLN A 208 -3.28 32.68 4.60
N GLU A 209 -2.69 32.19 5.67
CA GLU A 209 -2.42 30.75 5.86
C GLU A 209 -3.73 29.98 6.03
N ASN A 210 -4.64 30.46 6.85
CA ASN A 210 -5.95 29.81 7.05
C ASN A 210 -6.75 29.72 5.74
N GLN A 211 -6.72 30.78 4.94
CA GLN A 211 -7.37 30.77 3.62
C GLN A 211 -6.68 29.77 2.69
N TRP A 212 -5.34 29.72 2.66
CA TRP A 212 -4.59 28.78 1.86
C TRP A 212 -4.94 27.32 2.19
N TRP A 213 -4.97 26.97 3.49
CA TRP A 213 -5.26 25.60 3.91
C TRP A 213 -6.70 25.20 3.60
N LEU A 214 -7.67 26.10 3.74
CA LEU A 214 -9.04 25.84 3.31
C LEU A 214 -9.13 25.62 1.79
N ASP A 215 -8.48 26.46 1.01
CA ASP A 215 -8.50 26.37 -0.46
C ASP A 215 -7.80 25.09 -0.93
N LYS A 216 -6.68 24.75 -0.30
CA LYS A 216 -5.95 23.50 -0.60
C LYS A 216 -6.78 22.26 -0.27
N ALA A 217 -7.41 22.19 0.90
CA ALA A 217 -8.27 21.08 1.27
C ALA A 217 -9.47 20.95 0.34
N ARG A 218 -10.08 22.06 -0.07
CA ARG A 218 -11.17 22.08 -1.06
C ARG A 218 -10.71 21.61 -2.43
N PHE A 219 -9.57 22.09 -2.89
CA PHE A 219 -8.98 21.67 -4.18
C PHE A 219 -8.72 20.16 -4.21
N ASP A 220 -8.23 19.59 -3.11
CA ASP A 220 -8.03 18.16 -3.01
C ASP A 220 -9.36 17.38 -2.98
N ALA A 221 -10.37 17.88 -2.26
CA ALA A 221 -11.70 17.29 -2.23
C ALA A 221 -12.38 17.34 -3.62
N GLU A 222 -12.27 18.45 -4.34
CA GLU A 222 -12.80 18.61 -5.71
C GLU A 222 -12.04 17.69 -6.69
N SER A 223 -10.73 17.60 -6.56
CA SER A 223 -9.92 16.69 -7.38
C SER A 223 -10.29 15.23 -7.15
N PHE A 224 -10.54 14.85 -5.89
CA PHE A 224 -10.99 13.50 -5.54
C PHE A 224 -12.38 13.21 -6.11
N TYR A 225 -13.32 14.19 -6.00
CA TYR A 225 -14.64 14.06 -6.59
C TYR A 225 -14.57 13.88 -8.12
N TYR A 226 -13.79 14.72 -8.79
CA TYR A 226 -13.69 14.70 -10.25
C TYR A 226 -13.00 13.43 -10.79
N LYS A 227 -11.95 12.95 -10.11
CA LYS A 227 -11.13 11.83 -10.58
C LYS A 227 -11.59 10.48 -10.01
N GLY A 228 -12.07 10.45 -8.78
CA GLY A 228 -12.46 9.25 -8.05
C GLY A 228 -13.96 9.08 -7.88
N ASN A 229 -14.76 10.05 -8.35
CA ASN A 229 -16.23 10.07 -8.19
C ASN A 229 -16.69 9.87 -6.73
N GLY A 230 -15.89 10.36 -5.77
CA GLY A 230 -16.14 10.28 -4.33
C GLY A 230 -16.25 11.65 -3.68
N SER A 231 -17.00 11.76 -2.59
CA SER A 231 -17.15 12.98 -1.82
C SER A 231 -16.36 12.91 -0.51
N LEU A 232 -15.63 13.97 -0.17
CA LEU A 232 -14.85 14.09 1.06
C LEU A 232 -15.38 15.20 1.95
N ASP A 233 -15.38 14.96 3.28
CA ASP A 233 -15.67 16.00 4.26
C ASP A 233 -14.47 16.94 4.41
N VAL A 234 -14.68 18.24 4.32
CA VAL A 234 -13.68 19.29 4.60
C VAL A 234 -14.10 20.02 5.87
N VAL A 235 -13.27 19.91 6.92
CA VAL A 235 -13.61 20.32 8.28
C VAL A 235 -12.55 21.24 8.84
N ALA A 236 -12.97 22.33 9.53
CA ALA A 236 -12.03 23.16 10.27
C ALA A 236 -11.46 22.37 11.47
N ASP A 237 -10.18 22.55 11.78
CA ASP A 237 -9.50 21.84 12.86
C ASP A 237 -10.15 22.02 14.25
N ARG A 238 -10.73 23.19 14.52
CA ARG A 238 -11.50 23.48 15.73
C ARG A 238 -12.81 22.68 15.85
N ASP A 239 -13.38 22.22 14.73
CA ASP A 239 -14.62 21.44 14.67
C ASP A 239 -14.35 19.92 14.58
N PHE A 240 -13.06 19.53 14.51
CA PHE A 240 -12.63 18.15 14.46
C PHE A 240 -12.54 17.53 15.85
N THR A 241 -13.17 16.37 16.04
CA THR A 241 -13.00 15.52 17.22
C THR A 241 -12.74 14.06 16.82
N LEU A 242 -11.94 13.35 17.60
CA LEU A 242 -11.63 11.93 17.37
C LEU A 242 -12.89 11.08 17.35
N GLU A 243 -13.83 11.34 18.24
CA GLU A 243 -15.09 10.59 18.39
C GLU A 243 -16.01 10.75 17.18
N LYS A 244 -16.21 12.00 16.69
CA LYS A 244 -17.07 12.28 15.54
C LYS A 244 -16.60 11.59 14.27
N TYR A 245 -15.30 11.46 14.09
CA TYR A 245 -14.67 10.88 12.90
C TYR A 245 -13.93 9.58 13.22
N LYS A 246 -14.47 8.80 14.17
CA LYS A 246 -13.88 7.53 14.61
C LYS A 246 -13.63 6.58 13.44
N ASN A 247 -12.47 5.91 13.46
CA ASN A 247 -12.03 4.92 12.48
C ASN A 247 -11.95 5.41 11.02
N ARG A 248 -12.05 6.71 10.76
CA ARG A 248 -11.81 7.29 9.44
C ARG A 248 -10.34 7.72 9.32
N ASN A 249 -9.79 7.66 8.12
CA ASN A 249 -8.53 8.32 7.85
C ASN A 249 -8.69 9.84 7.98
N VAL A 250 -7.61 10.53 8.31
CA VAL A 250 -7.60 11.99 8.46
C VAL A 250 -6.44 12.55 7.66
N VAL A 251 -6.69 13.55 6.81
CA VAL A 251 -5.60 14.34 6.22
C VAL A 251 -5.56 15.70 6.89
N VAL A 252 -4.45 16.00 7.55
CA VAL A 252 -4.20 17.26 8.26
C VAL A 252 -3.54 18.26 7.33
N TYR A 253 -4.17 19.42 7.14
CA TYR A 253 -3.64 20.55 6.38
C TYR A 253 -3.21 21.65 7.34
N GLY A 254 -1.92 21.95 7.38
CA GLY A 254 -1.33 22.90 8.32
C GLY A 254 -0.14 22.29 9.07
N ASN A 255 0.30 22.93 10.13
CA ASN A 255 1.40 22.49 10.97
C ASN A 255 1.04 22.49 12.46
N ALA A 256 1.98 22.10 13.32
CA ALA A 256 1.75 21.96 14.76
C ALA A 256 1.34 23.28 15.45
N ASP A 257 1.70 24.43 14.88
CA ASP A 257 1.43 25.73 15.48
C ASP A 257 0.08 26.33 15.04
N ASN A 258 -0.52 25.82 13.96
CA ASN A 258 -1.73 26.41 13.39
C ASN A 258 -2.90 25.45 13.21
N ASN A 259 -2.70 24.13 13.38
CA ASN A 259 -3.76 23.11 13.30
C ASN A 259 -3.94 22.41 14.65
N SER A 260 -5.06 22.65 15.33
CA SER A 260 -5.35 22.11 16.67
C SER A 260 -5.55 20.59 16.71
N ALA A 261 -5.76 19.93 15.56
CA ALA A 261 -5.82 18.48 15.47
C ALA A 261 -4.42 17.82 15.50
N TRP A 262 -3.35 18.58 15.22
CA TRP A 262 -1.98 18.06 15.17
C TRP A 262 -1.60 17.33 16.46
N ASN A 263 -1.75 17.97 17.59
CA ASN A 263 -1.34 17.41 18.87
C ASN A 263 -2.13 16.13 19.24
N LYS A 264 -3.40 16.05 18.81
CA LYS A 264 -4.24 14.86 19.06
C LYS A 264 -3.83 13.65 18.22
N LEU A 265 -3.26 13.89 17.04
CA LEU A 265 -3.01 12.87 16.02
C LEU A 265 -1.53 12.54 15.84
N LEU A 266 -0.62 13.50 16.05
CA LEU A 266 0.76 13.48 15.57
C LEU A 266 1.82 13.80 16.63
N ALA A 267 1.45 14.00 17.91
CA ALA A 267 2.38 14.44 18.96
C ALA A 267 3.62 13.54 19.15
N THR A 268 3.51 12.26 18.82
CA THR A 268 4.58 11.26 19.04
C THR A 268 5.34 10.89 17.76
N GLN A 269 5.05 11.56 16.64
CA GLN A 269 5.69 11.25 15.37
C GLN A 269 7.08 11.88 15.26
N ASP A 270 7.98 11.20 14.55
CA ASP A 270 9.37 11.65 14.32
C ASP A 270 9.46 12.87 13.41
N ILE A 271 8.40 13.18 12.66
CA ILE A 271 8.36 14.34 11.78
C ILE A 271 7.42 15.37 12.39
N GLN A 272 7.98 16.50 12.83
CA GLN A 272 7.24 17.62 13.39
C GLN A 272 7.45 18.86 12.52
N VAL A 273 6.36 19.51 12.13
CA VAL A 273 6.41 20.73 11.32
C VAL A 273 5.91 21.90 12.14
N HIS A 274 6.78 22.91 12.30
CA HIS A 274 6.52 24.16 13.00
C HIS A 274 6.74 25.37 12.10
N ASN A 275 6.32 26.54 12.54
CA ASN A 275 6.62 27.78 11.84
C ASN A 275 8.14 28.01 11.81
N GLY A 276 8.71 28.00 10.61
CA GLY A 276 10.14 28.24 10.39
C GLY A 276 11.03 27.03 10.53
N VAL A 277 10.53 25.83 10.87
CA VAL A 277 11.36 24.65 11.04
C VAL A 277 10.59 23.34 10.82
N ILE A 278 11.25 22.35 10.22
CA ILE A 278 10.83 20.95 10.24
C ILE A 278 11.85 20.18 11.08
N ASP A 279 11.37 19.50 12.12
CA ASP A 279 12.17 18.54 12.88
C ASP A 279 11.95 17.13 12.27
N PHE A 280 13.02 16.56 11.74
CA PHE A 280 13.05 15.25 11.14
C PHE A 280 13.86 14.29 12.01
N ALA A 281 13.21 13.61 12.94
CA ALA A 281 13.82 12.68 13.88
C ALA A 281 15.03 13.31 14.67
N GLY A 282 14.88 14.58 15.07
CA GLY A 282 15.90 15.36 15.77
C GLY A 282 16.83 16.19 14.88
N GLU A 283 16.81 15.99 13.56
CA GLU A 283 17.48 16.86 12.58
C GLU A 283 16.58 18.04 12.22
N LYS A 284 17.01 19.25 12.58
CA LYS A 284 16.25 20.48 12.31
C LYS A 284 16.58 21.06 10.95
N MET A 285 15.56 21.22 10.13
CA MET A 285 15.62 21.87 8.83
C MET A 285 14.93 23.23 8.95
N GLU A 286 15.74 24.31 9.02
CA GLU A 286 15.24 25.68 9.17
C GLU A 286 14.80 26.27 7.82
N GLY A 287 13.76 27.10 7.84
CA GLY A 287 13.22 27.80 6.66
C GLY A 287 11.70 27.91 6.74
N LYS A 288 11.13 28.96 6.12
CA LYS A 288 9.66 29.15 6.00
C LYS A 288 9.11 28.69 4.65
N ASP A 289 9.98 28.10 3.84
CA ASP A 289 9.75 27.69 2.47
C ASP A 289 9.71 26.17 2.28
N LEU A 290 9.75 25.40 3.38
CA LEU A 290 9.71 23.95 3.35
C LEU A 290 8.27 23.42 3.36
N GLY A 291 7.96 22.53 2.42
CA GLY A 291 6.73 21.74 2.38
C GLY A 291 7.00 20.29 2.81
N ALA A 292 5.97 19.62 3.32
CA ALA A 292 6.05 18.22 3.72
C ALA A 292 4.78 17.45 3.42
N TYR A 293 4.95 16.21 2.97
CA TYR A 293 3.94 15.16 2.98
C TYR A 293 4.45 14.01 3.83
N PHE A 294 3.63 13.46 4.69
CA PHE A 294 3.94 12.21 5.39
C PHE A 294 2.69 11.51 5.91
N VAL A 295 2.84 10.24 6.24
CA VAL A 295 1.79 9.43 6.85
C VAL A 295 2.18 8.99 8.25
N ALA A 296 1.17 8.71 9.07
CA ALA A 296 1.32 8.19 10.40
C ALA A 296 0.15 7.26 10.75
N PRO A 297 0.29 6.35 11.72
CA PRO A 297 -0.84 5.62 12.24
C PRO A 297 -1.75 6.56 13.05
N ARG A 298 -3.06 6.45 12.87
CA ARG A 298 -4.01 7.17 13.70
C ARG A 298 -4.03 6.56 15.11
N PRO A 299 -3.75 7.34 16.19
CA PRO A 299 -3.47 6.77 17.51
C PRO A 299 -4.67 6.10 18.20
N ASP A 300 -5.91 6.50 17.86
CA ASP A 300 -7.16 5.98 18.41
C ASP A 300 -7.84 4.92 17.52
N SER A 301 -7.14 4.42 16.49
CA SER A 301 -7.67 3.42 15.57
C SER A 301 -6.63 2.33 15.26
N ARG A 302 -7.11 1.13 14.99
CA ARG A 302 -6.26 0.00 14.57
C ARG A 302 -5.96 0.01 13.07
N THR A 303 -6.86 0.57 12.26
CA THR A 303 -6.79 0.50 10.79
C THR A 303 -6.63 1.88 10.15
N ALA A 304 -7.07 2.95 10.80
CA ALA A 304 -7.05 4.28 10.21
C ALA A 304 -5.64 4.91 10.24
N MET A 305 -5.39 5.74 9.24
CA MET A 305 -4.14 6.47 9.05
C MET A 305 -4.35 7.99 9.13
N VAL A 306 -3.28 8.71 9.37
CA VAL A 306 -3.19 10.16 9.25
C VAL A 306 -2.25 10.49 8.10
N GLY A 307 -2.74 11.25 7.12
CA GLY A 307 -1.91 11.94 6.13
C GLY A 307 -1.66 13.37 6.56
N VAL A 308 -0.54 13.92 6.19
CA VAL A 308 -0.17 15.31 6.49
C VAL A 308 0.24 16.04 5.22
N VAL A 309 -0.42 17.17 4.97
CA VAL A 309 -0.05 18.17 3.96
C VAL A 309 0.34 19.41 4.73
N SER A 310 1.64 19.71 4.82
CA SER A 310 2.16 20.70 5.74
C SER A 310 3.19 21.62 5.12
N GLY A 311 3.42 22.75 5.78
CA GLY A 311 4.48 23.70 5.44
C GLY A 311 4.96 24.47 6.66
N SER A 312 6.25 24.78 6.67
CA SER A 312 6.90 25.56 7.74
C SER A 312 6.62 27.08 7.66
N GLY A 313 5.73 27.48 6.79
CA GLY A 313 5.23 28.84 6.57
C GLY A 313 4.45 28.90 5.27
N LEU A 314 3.91 30.08 4.92
CA LEU A 314 3.05 30.23 3.74
C LEU A 314 3.76 29.84 2.42
N GLN A 315 5.06 30.09 2.31
CA GLN A 315 5.83 29.68 1.11
C GLN A 315 5.91 28.16 1.00
N GLY A 316 6.26 27.48 2.10
CA GLY A 316 6.26 26.02 2.18
C GLY A 316 4.88 25.42 1.94
N ALA A 317 3.82 26.05 2.49
CA ALA A 317 2.44 25.66 2.21
C ALA A 317 2.13 25.69 0.70
N ARG A 318 2.53 26.77 -0.01
CA ARG A 318 2.34 26.89 -1.46
C ARG A 318 3.09 25.82 -2.26
N ALA A 319 4.21 25.32 -1.76
CA ALA A 319 4.94 24.23 -2.38
C ALA A 319 4.12 22.91 -2.42
N THR A 320 3.11 22.76 -1.55
CA THR A 320 2.20 21.60 -1.52
C THR A 320 1.04 21.69 -2.50
N TRP A 321 1.06 22.61 -3.45
CA TRP A 321 -0.04 22.80 -4.42
C TRP A 321 -0.37 21.53 -5.22
N ALA A 322 0.64 20.83 -5.72
CA ALA A 322 0.44 19.61 -6.48
C ALA A 322 -0.26 18.52 -5.67
N ASN A 323 -1.18 17.78 -6.30
CA ASN A 323 -1.95 16.73 -5.65
C ASN A 323 -1.93 15.40 -6.43
N ASN A 324 -0.81 15.08 -7.05
CA ASN A 324 -0.61 13.82 -7.77
C ASN A 324 -0.76 12.58 -6.89
N TYR A 325 -0.75 12.76 -5.57
CA TYR A 325 -1.03 11.70 -4.60
C TYR A 325 -2.49 11.24 -4.58
N ILE A 326 -3.45 12.04 -5.07
CA ILE A 326 -4.87 11.65 -5.15
C ILE A 326 -5.11 10.69 -6.31
N SER A 327 -4.42 10.90 -7.41
CA SER A 327 -4.58 10.07 -8.60
C SER A 327 -3.29 10.05 -9.39
N GLY A 328 -2.91 8.91 -9.88
CA GLY A 328 -1.72 8.74 -10.69
C GLY A 328 -1.01 7.44 -10.38
N ILE A 329 -0.09 7.08 -11.25
CA ILE A 329 0.69 5.84 -11.15
C ILE A 329 1.75 5.96 -10.06
N THR A 330 2.25 7.18 -9.80
CA THR A 330 3.30 7.45 -8.82
C THR A 330 2.74 8.28 -7.69
N GLY A 331 2.58 7.68 -6.51
CA GLY A 331 2.31 8.39 -5.27
C GLY A 331 3.59 8.92 -4.62
N ALA A 332 3.44 9.87 -3.68
CA ALA A 332 4.52 10.18 -2.77
C ALA A 332 4.83 8.98 -1.86
N PRO A 333 6.09 8.77 -1.46
CA PRO A 333 6.45 7.76 -0.46
C PRO A 333 5.79 8.07 0.89
N GLU A 334 6.16 7.35 1.94
CA GLU A 334 5.56 7.58 3.26
C GLU A 334 5.92 8.93 3.87
N TYR A 335 7.05 9.50 3.50
CA TYR A 335 7.37 10.90 3.78
C TYR A 335 8.15 11.55 2.64
N MET A 336 7.92 12.84 2.45
CA MET A 336 8.67 13.68 1.52
C MET A 336 8.74 15.12 2.05
N ILE A 337 9.93 15.68 2.16
CA ILE A 337 10.20 17.06 2.52
C ILE A 337 10.89 17.76 1.34
N PHE A 338 10.42 18.93 0.97
CA PHE A 338 10.87 19.65 -0.22
C PHE A 338 10.81 21.16 -0.01
N GLY A 339 11.56 21.91 -0.80
CA GLY A 339 11.53 23.37 -0.79
C GLY A 339 10.47 23.94 -1.75
N VAL A 340 10.19 25.23 -1.65
CA VAL A 340 9.30 25.97 -2.57
C VAL A 340 9.81 25.95 -4.01
N ASP A 341 11.09 25.76 -4.23
CA ASP A 341 11.73 25.54 -5.52
C ASP A 341 11.19 24.32 -6.27
N MET A 342 10.47 23.40 -5.59
CA MET A 342 9.76 22.29 -6.21
C MET A 342 8.74 22.74 -7.26
N LEU A 343 8.17 23.92 -7.11
CA LEU A 343 7.24 24.49 -8.10
C LEU A 343 7.91 24.79 -9.45
N ARG A 344 9.24 24.99 -9.46
CA ARG A 344 10.04 25.22 -10.67
C ARG A 344 10.85 23.99 -11.08
N ASP A 345 11.51 23.35 -10.13
CA ASP A 345 12.56 22.35 -10.38
C ASP A 345 12.05 20.91 -10.17
N GLY A 346 10.79 20.74 -9.72
CA GLY A 346 10.15 19.43 -9.50
C GLY A 346 10.91 18.61 -8.45
N LEU A 347 11.02 17.30 -8.69
CA LEU A 347 11.63 16.36 -7.74
C LEU A 347 13.10 16.66 -7.38
N ARG A 348 13.79 17.51 -8.13
CA ARG A 348 15.16 17.94 -7.79
C ARG A 348 15.23 18.75 -6.50
N SER A 349 14.11 19.32 -6.07
CA SER A 349 13.99 20.11 -4.83
C SER A 349 13.62 19.29 -3.61
N VAL A 350 13.51 17.98 -3.73
CA VAL A 350 13.27 17.08 -2.61
C VAL A 350 14.52 17.05 -1.72
N ARG A 351 14.33 17.34 -0.43
CA ARG A 351 15.38 17.34 0.60
C ARG A 351 15.48 15.97 1.29
N LYS A 352 14.33 15.38 1.60
CA LYS A 352 14.18 14.05 2.24
C LYS A 352 12.99 13.36 1.62
N ALA A 353 13.11 12.07 1.33
CA ALA A 353 11.98 11.23 0.96
C ALA A 353 12.31 9.77 1.28
N GLY A 354 11.32 8.99 1.66
CA GLY A 354 11.53 7.58 1.96
C GLY A 354 10.36 6.93 2.67
N PHE A 355 10.70 5.80 3.28
CA PHE A 355 9.74 4.96 4.00
C PHE A 355 10.15 4.85 5.47
N LEU A 356 9.16 4.78 6.34
CA LEU A 356 9.31 4.52 7.77
C LEU A 356 9.53 3.02 8.00
N ASP A 357 10.11 2.66 9.13
CA ASP A 357 10.18 1.26 9.56
C ASP A 357 8.79 0.68 9.93
N ASN A 358 8.74 -0.58 10.31
CA ASN A 358 7.50 -1.22 10.70
C ASN A 358 6.87 -0.64 11.98
N SER A 359 7.63 0.11 12.76
CA SER A 359 7.16 0.84 13.97
C SER A 359 6.80 2.30 13.67
N TRP A 360 6.69 2.69 12.40
CA TRP A 360 6.41 4.04 11.93
C TRP A 360 7.50 5.08 12.30
N ARG A 361 8.75 4.64 12.43
CA ARG A 361 9.89 5.49 12.74
C ARG A 361 10.73 5.78 11.52
N VAL A 362 11.38 6.93 11.53
CA VAL A 362 12.37 7.29 10.52
C VAL A 362 13.57 6.35 10.64
N VAL A 363 13.92 5.67 9.54
CA VAL A 363 15.13 4.85 9.46
C VAL A 363 16.35 5.78 9.38
N ARG A 364 17.27 5.65 10.31
CA ARG A 364 18.50 6.45 10.40
C ARG A 364 19.66 5.79 9.67
#